data_05f90cf55acf20e4cbdf9773828c2f98
#
_entry.id   05f90cf55acf20e4cbdf9773828c2f98
#
_cell.length_a   1.000
_cell.length_b   1.000
_cell.length_c   1.000
_cell.angle_alpha   90.00
_cell.angle_beta   90.00
_cell.angle_gamma   90.00
#
_symmetry.space_group_name_H-M   'P 1'
#
loop_
_entity.id
_entity.type
_entity.pdbx_description
1 polymer ?
#
loop_
_entity_poly.entity_id
_entity_poly.type
_entity_poly.pdbx_seq_one_letter_code
_entity_poly.pdbx_strand_id
1 'polypeptide(L)'
;PAAAVQGLGFSIPQDTIDYVYGSGKEVTGFQEFDIQRAEFTFTTVIPKLLGAQKTIVSAQLGSEFIPDLPDQEDMRFRRHTNFGVGDLDEDGYVTDFSWGYQLTLKSTYANAIGPVALTPSLTMKHGVEGYSSDDALQEDERSLGLGLGMSYKKLSADLSYTTYNDAKYSVVNDRDY
;
A
#
# COMPACT_ATOMS: atom_id res chain seq x y z
N PRO A 1 10.72 36.51 -12.77
CA PRO A 1 9.57 35.73 -12.26
C PRO A 1 9.41 34.38 -12.94
N ALA A 2 9.73 34.27 -14.25
CA ALA A 2 9.62 33.01 -15.00
C ALA A 2 10.58 31.89 -14.49
N ALA A 3 11.67 32.23 -13.83
CA ALA A 3 12.64 31.26 -13.34
C ALA A 3 12.16 30.44 -12.12
N ALA A 4 11.15 30.89 -11.39
CA ALA A 4 10.65 30.19 -10.21
C ALA A 4 9.74 28.97 -10.55
N VAL A 5 9.20 28.91 -11.76
CA VAL A 5 8.28 27.85 -12.20
C VAL A 5 9.04 26.68 -12.83
N GLN A 6 10.26 26.88 -13.31
CA GLN A 6 11.08 25.83 -13.94
C GLN A 6 11.57 24.74 -12.96
N GLY A 7 11.48 24.97 -11.65
CA GLY A 7 11.90 24.00 -10.63
C GLY A 7 10.91 22.86 -10.39
N LEU A 8 9.70 22.92 -10.92
CA LEU A 8 8.64 21.95 -10.64
C LEU A 8 8.49 20.81 -11.67
N GLY A 9 9.37 20.76 -12.68
CA GLY A 9 9.48 19.62 -13.61
C GLY A 9 8.32 19.42 -14.58
N PHE A 10 7.40 20.37 -14.71
CA PHE A 10 6.38 20.38 -15.76
C PHE A 10 6.44 21.70 -16.55
N SER A 11 6.25 21.62 -17.86
CA SER A 11 6.19 22.81 -18.71
C SER A 11 4.73 23.26 -18.83
N ILE A 12 4.43 24.42 -18.26
CA ILE A 12 3.17 25.09 -18.49
C ILE A 12 3.29 25.85 -19.81
N PRO A 13 2.32 25.75 -20.75
CA PRO A 13 2.30 26.54 -21.95
C PRO A 13 2.38 28.03 -21.65
N GLN A 14 3.12 28.80 -22.47
CA GLN A 14 3.38 30.23 -22.21
C GLN A 14 2.09 31.06 -22.15
N ASP A 15 1.13 30.73 -22.99
CA ASP A 15 -0.22 31.35 -22.99
C ASP A 15 -0.97 31.15 -21.65
N THR A 16 -0.83 29.99 -21.03
CA THR A 16 -1.37 29.71 -19.70
C THR A 16 -0.67 30.53 -18.61
N ILE A 17 0.68 30.66 -18.72
CA ILE A 17 1.46 31.48 -17.77
C ILE A 17 1.01 32.96 -17.92
N ASP A 18 0.93 33.46 -19.13
CA ASP A 18 0.53 34.85 -19.41
C ASP A 18 -0.90 35.13 -18.95
N TYR A 19 -1.82 34.17 -19.12
CA TYR A 19 -3.20 34.29 -18.65
C TYR A 19 -3.30 34.31 -17.12
N VAL A 20 -2.58 33.46 -16.42
CA VAL A 20 -2.63 33.34 -14.97
C VAL A 20 -1.89 34.48 -14.29
N TYR A 21 -0.67 34.80 -14.70
CA TYR A 21 0.16 35.84 -14.07
C TYR A 21 -0.18 37.25 -14.55
N GLY A 22 -0.69 37.40 -15.79
CA GLY A 22 -1.12 38.69 -16.32
C GLY A 22 -2.47 39.16 -15.76
N SER A 23 -3.28 38.27 -15.20
CA SER A 23 -4.60 38.61 -14.66
C SER A 23 -4.59 39.00 -13.19
N GLY A 24 -3.45 38.90 -12.49
CA GLY A 24 -3.33 39.17 -11.05
C GLY A 24 -4.15 38.20 -10.19
N LYS A 25 -4.53 37.04 -10.70
CA LYS A 25 -5.22 36.00 -9.94
C LYS A 25 -4.23 35.24 -9.06
N GLU A 26 -4.61 35.05 -7.81
CA GLU A 26 -3.90 34.15 -6.91
C GLU A 26 -4.09 32.71 -7.36
N VAL A 27 -2.99 31.99 -7.59
CA VAL A 27 -3.00 30.55 -7.93
C VAL A 27 -2.65 29.74 -6.70
N THR A 28 -3.63 29.02 -6.19
CA THR A 28 -3.44 28.08 -5.10
C THR A 28 -2.81 26.82 -5.65
N GLY A 29 -1.58 26.48 -5.26
CA GLY A 29 -0.84 25.33 -5.75
C GLY A 29 -1.18 24.01 -5.04
N PHE A 30 -2.25 23.98 -4.22
CA PHE A 30 -2.72 22.79 -3.50
C PHE A 30 -4.24 22.76 -3.45
N GLN A 31 -4.79 21.57 -3.28
CA GLN A 31 -6.20 21.33 -2.99
C GLN A 31 -6.33 20.39 -1.81
N GLU A 32 -7.26 20.68 -0.90
CA GLU A 32 -7.54 19.87 0.29
C GLU A 32 -8.78 19.01 0.02
N PHE A 33 -8.72 17.75 0.46
CA PHE A 33 -9.81 16.79 0.36
C PHE A 33 -10.10 16.15 1.71
N ASP A 34 -11.35 15.88 1.97
CA ASP A 34 -11.77 15.04 3.09
C ASP A 34 -11.53 13.57 2.72
N ILE A 35 -10.73 12.87 3.53
CA ILE A 35 -10.42 11.46 3.34
C ILE A 35 -11.13 10.64 4.41
N GLN A 36 -11.95 9.69 3.98
CA GLN A 36 -12.62 8.74 4.86
C GLN A 36 -11.93 7.39 4.76
N ARG A 37 -11.53 6.82 5.91
CA ARG A 37 -10.91 5.49 5.97
C ARG A 37 -11.71 4.59 6.88
N ALA A 38 -11.87 3.35 6.45
CA ALA A 38 -12.43 2.30 7.26
C ALA A 38 -11.49 1.10 7.30
N GLU A 39 -11.29 0.56 8.50
CA GLU A 39 -10.52 -0.66 8.73
C GLU A 39 -11.35 -1.62 9.59
N PHE A 40 -11.38 -2.87 9.17
CA PHE A 40 -11.98 -3.96 9.91
C PHE A 40 -10.97 -5.07 10.13
N THR A 41 -10.76 -5.46 11.40
CA THR A 41 -9.87 -6.56 11.76
C THR A 41 -10.64 -7.65 12.48
N PHE A 42 -10.53 -8.87 11.98
CA PHE A 42 -11.04 -10.08 12.62
C PHE A 42 -9.86 -10.98 13.00
N THR A 43 -9.84 -11.45 14.24
CA THR A 43 -8.82 -12.40 14.70
C THR A 43 -9.47 -13.52 15.49
N THR A 44 -9.10 -14.75 15.18
CA THR A 44 -9.53 -15.94 15.91
C THR A 44 -8.37 -16.88 16.21
N VAL A 45 -8.55 -17.71 17.25
CA VAL A 45 -7.58 -18.73 17.64
C VAL A 45 -8.22 -20.10 17.48
N ILE A 46 -7.61 -20.94 16.65
CA ILE A 46 -8.05 -22.32 16.40
C ILE A 46 -7.06 -23.25 17.10
N PRO A 47 -7.48 -23.99 18.14
CA PRO A 47 -6.63 -24.95 18.79
C PRO A 47 -6.49 -26.22 17.95
N LYS A 48 -5.30 -26.86 18.03
CA LYS A 48 -5.03 -28.18 17.45
C LYS A 48 -5.18 -28.29 15.92
N LEU A 49 -5.20 -27.17 15.20
CA LEU A 49 -5.23 -27.20 13.73
C LEU A 49 -3.91 -27.78 13.20
N LEU A 50 -3.99 -28.82 12.36
CA LEU A 50 -2.82 -29.50 11.75
C LEU A 50 -1.76 -29.92 12.79
N GLY A 51 -2.15 -30.27 14.01
CA GLY A 51 -1.23 -30.66 15.08
C GLY A 51 -0.55 -29.51 15.82
N ALA A 52 -0.78 -28.28 15.44
CA ALA A 52 -0.30 -27.10 16.16
C ALA A 52 -0.97 -26.97 17.54
N GLN A 53 -0.27 -26.47 18.53
CA GLN A 53 -0.84 -26.14 19.84
C GLN A 53 -1.96 -25.10 19.70
N LYS A 54 -1.72 -24.09 18.86
CA LYS A 54 -2.69 -23.05 18.47
C LYS A 54 -2.35 -22.49 17.09
N THR A 55 -3.35 -22.11 16.36
CA THR A 55 -3.22 -21.32 15.12
C THR A 55 -4.02 -20.04 15.27
N ILE A 56 -3.39 -18.92 15.04
CA ILE A 56 -4.02 -17.61 14.98
C ILE A 56 -4.32 -17.33 13.51
N VAL A 57 -5.57 -16.99 13.21
CA VAL A 57 -6.03 -16.53 11.89
C VAL A 57 -6.46 -15.10 12.06
N SER A 58 -5.87 -14.19 11.30
CA SER A 58 -6.23 -12.78 11.28
C SER A 58 -6.57 -12.36 9.86
N ALA A 59 -7.70 -11.66 9.71
CA ALA A 59 -8.13 -11.04 8.47
C ALA A 59 -8.31 -9.54 8.71
N GLN A 60 -7.73 -8.73 7.84
CA GLN A 60 -7.85 -7.28 7.84
C GLN A 60 -8.43 -6.84 6.51
N LEU A 61 -9.35 -5.90 6.54
CA LEU A 61 -9.95 -5.26 5.38
C LEU A 61 -9.77 -3.75 5.58
N GLY A 62 -9.23 -3.08 4.58
CA GLY A 62 -9.04 -1.63 4.59
C GLY A 62 -9.66 -1.00 3.37
N SER A 63 -10.21 0.20 3.53
CA SER A 63 -10.70 1.02 2.42
C SER A 63 -10.45 2.50 2.67
N GLU A 64 -10.27 3.25 1.58
CA GLU A 64 -10.20 4.71 1.56
C GLU A 64 -11.24 5.24 0.57
N PHE A 65 -11.92 6.32 0.94
CA PHE A 65 -12.88 7.02 0.09
C PHE A 65 -12.66 8.53 0.17
N ILE A 66 -12.59 9.19 -0.99
CA ILE A 66 -12.39 10.63 -1.15
C ILE A 66 -13.57 11.19 -1.96
N PRO A 67 -14.67 11.63 -1.31
CA PRO A 67 -15.95 11.92 -1.97
C PRO A 67 -15.89 13.04 -3.01
N ASP A 68 -15.00 14.00 -2.83
CA ASP A 68 -14.91 15.20 -3.69
C ASP A 68 -13.69 15.18 -4.62
N LEU A 69 -13.10 14.00 -4.84
CA LEU A 69 -11.98 13.86 -5.76
C LEU A 69 -12.50 14.04 -7.20
N PRO A 70 -11.97 14.98 -8.00
CA PRO A 70 -12.35 15.16 -9.40
C PRO A 70 -12.02 13.92 -10.24
N ASP A 71 -12.78 13.72 -11.31
CA ASP A 71 -12.46 12.69 -12.30
C ASP A 71 -11.05 12.88 -12.86
N GLN A 72 -10.33 11.79 -13.08
CA GLN A 72 -8.95 11.82 -13.57
C GLN A 72 -8.80 12.46 -14.95
N GLU A 73 -9.89 12.58 -15.72
CA GLU A 73 -9.91 13.31 -16.98
C GLU A 73 -9.83 14.83 -16.77
N ASP A 74 -10.38 15.34 -15.67
CA ASP A 74 -10.38 16.75 -15.33
C ASP A 74 -9.12 17.15 -14.56
N MET A 75 -8.76 16.39 -13.52
CA MET A 75 -7.59 16.68 -12.68
C MET A 75 -7.06 15.40 -12.01
N ARG A 76 -5.74 15.20 -12.04
CA ARG A 76 -5.05 14.02 -11.48
C ARG A 76 -4.23 14.38 -10.27
N PHE A 77 -4.39 13.61 -9.20
CA PHE A 77 -3.61 13.77 -7.97
C PHE A 77 -2.63 12.61 -7.79
N ARG A 78 -1.38 12.97 -7.51
CA ARG A 78 -0.33 11.98 -7.28
C ARG A 78 -0.45 11.35 -5.91
N ARG A 79 -0.07 10.09 -5.81
CA ARG A 79 0.12 9.39 -4.55
C ARG A 79 1.34 9.95 -3.80
N HIS A 80 1.44 9.64 -2.49
CA HIS A 80 2.37 10.25 -1.56
C HIS A 80 3.84 10.19 -2.00
N THR A 81 4.33 9.08 -2.52
CA THR A 81 5.79 8.91 -2.49
C THR A 81 6.53 8.94 -3.78
N ASN A 82 6.18 8.27 -4.83
CA ASN A 82 7.15 8.11 -5.91
C ASN A 82 6.56 7.74 -7.26
N PHE A 83 5.43 8.22 -7.55
CA PHE A 83 4.99 8.11 -8.91
C PHE A 83 5.97 8.90 -9.79
N GLY A 84 6.71 8.21 -10.66
CA GLY A 84 7.82 8.78 -11.42
C GLY A 84 7.42 10.04 -12.16
N VAL A 85 8.29 11.04 -12.07
CA VAL A 85 8.20 12.25 -12.88
C VAL A 85 8.49 11.86 -14.32
N GLY A 86 7.50 11.46 -15.08
CA GLY A 86 7.70 11.08 -16.47
C GLY A 86 6.76 10.00 -17.01
N ASP A 87 6.07 9.26 -16.16
CA ASP A 87 5.04 8.35 -16.62
C ASP A 87 3.77 9.15 -16.92
N LEU A 88 3.52 9.35 -18.21
CA LEU A 88 2.34 10.04 -18.73
C LEU A 88 1.14 9.10 -18.89
N ASP A 89 1.26 7.87 -18.40
CA ASP A 89 0.17 6.90 -18.40
C ASP A 89 -0.99 7.42 -17.55
N GLU A 90 -2.20 7.16 -18.00
CA GLU A 90 -3.43 7.70 -17.41
C GLU A 90 -3.80 7.06 -16.09
N ASP A 91 -3.21 5.90 -15.77
CA ASP A 91 -3.53 5.10 -14.60
C ASP A 91 -2.51 5.28 -13.46
N GLY A 92 -2.86 4.81 -12.25
CA GLY A 92 -1.98 4.79 -11.08
C GLY A 92 -1.97 6.08 -10.26
N TYR A 93 -2.81 7.05 -10.55
CA TYR A 93 -3.10 8.21 -9.70
C TYR A 93 -4.05 7.84 -8.56
N VAL A 94 -4.18 8.72 -7.57
CA VAL A 94 -5.17 8.56 -6.49
C VAL A 94 -6.57 8.39 -7.08
N THR A 95 -7.30 7.39 -6.59
CA THR A 95 -8.70 7.15 -6.95
C THR A 95 -9.64 7.62 -5.85
N ASP A 96 -10.88 7.91 -6.19
CA ASP A 96 -11.93 8.29 -5.25
C ASP A 96 -12.26 7.17 -4.25
N PHE A 97 -12.08 5.91 -4.68
CA PHE A 97 -12.25 4.72 -3.84
C PHE A 97 -11.08 3.75 -4.04
N SER A 98 -10.62 3.18 -2.94
CA SER A 98 -9.65 2.09 -2.95
C SER A 98 -9.89 1.13 -1.79
N TRP A 99 -9.63 -0.17 -2.00
CA TRP A 99 -9.72 -1.16 -0.95
C TRP A 99 -8.83 -2.37 -1.16
N GLY A 100 -8.54 -3.05 -0.06
CA GLY A 100 -7.74 -4.26 -0.08
C GLY A 100 -7.89 -5.07 1.19
N TYR A 101 -7.25 -6.23 1.22
CA TYR A 101 -7.27 -7.10 2.38
C TYR A 101 -5.92 -7.76 2.65
N GLN A 102 -5.74 -8.17 3.91
CA GLN A 102 -4.63 -8.98 4.35
C GLN A 102 -5.11 -10.16 5.17
N LEU A 103 -4.59 -11.35 4.87
CA LEU A 103 -4.83 -12.58 5.63
C LEU A 103 -3.51 -13.05 6.25
N THR A 104 -3.54 -13.39 7.53
CA THR A 104 -2.38 -13.93 8.24
C THR A 104 -2.75 -15.20 8.98
N LEU A 105 -1.97 -16.25 8.76
CA LEU A 105 -2.00 -17.48 9.54
C LEU A 105 -0.68 -17.60 10.32
N LYS A 106 -0.77 -17.89 11.61
CA LYS A 106 0.39 -18.11 12.46
C LYS A 106 0.14 -19.31 13.38
N SER A 107 0.85 -20.42 13.14
CA SER A 107 0.71 -21.66 13.90
C SER A 107 1.86 -21.86 14.86
N THR A 108 1.59 -22.30 16.09
CA THR A 108 2.61 -22.59 17.11
C THR A 108 2.68 -24.08 17.39
N TYR A 109 3.85 -24.66 17.20
CA TYR A 109 4.17 -26.04 17.51
C TYR A 109 5.18 -26.06 18.67
N ALA A 110 4.68 -26.28 19.88
CA ALA A 110 5.55 -26.48 21.03
C ALA A 110 6.24 -27.85 20.92
N ASN A 111 7.55 -27.90 21.19
CA ASN A 111 8.35 -29.13 21.11
C ASN A 111 8.31 -29.79 19.71
N ALA A 112 8.34 -29.02 18.65
CA ALA A 112 8.31 -29.53 17.28
C ALA A 112 9.57 -30.38 16.94
N ILE A 113 10.72 -29.97 17.43
CA ILE A 113 11.98 -30.69 17.31
C ILE A 113 12.62 -30.73 18.70
N GLY A 114 12.31 -31.77 19.49
CA GLY A 114 12.74 -31.86 20.89
C GLY A 114 12.20 -30.65 21.68
N PRO A 115 13.03 -29.87 22.40
CA PRO A 115 12.58 -28.72 23.19
C PRO A 115 12.43 -27.42 22.36
N VAL A 116 12.61 -27.48 21.06
CA VAL A 116 12.48 -26.31 20.17
C VAL A 116 11.01 -26.11 19.77
N ALA A 117 10.48 -24.90 19.98
CA ALA A 117 9.20 -24.51 19.45
C ALA A 117 9.38 -23.88 18.07
N LEU A 118 8.48 -24.23 17.15
CA LEU A 118 8.40 -23.64 15.80
C LEU A 118 7.12 -22.83 15.64
N THR A 119 7.23 -21.71 14.93
CA THR A 119 6.11 -20.82 14.66
C THR A 119 6.12 -20.43 13.18
N PRO A 120 5.65 -21.31 12.27
CA PRO A 120 5.44 -20.94 10.89
C PRO A 120 4.32 -19.89 10.76
N SER A 121 4.48 -18.98 9.80
CA SER A 121 3.48 -17.98 9.44
C SER A 121 3.36 -17.82 7.93
N LEU A 122 2.15 -17.50 7.50
CA LEU A 122 1.79 -17.18 6.13
C LEU A 122 1.03 -15.87 6.16
N THR A 123 1.45 -14.90 5.36
CA THR A 123 0.73 -13.64 5.17
C THR A 123 0.48 -13.43 3.68
N MET A 124 -0.74 -13.06 3.33
CA MET A 124 -1.14 -12.68 1.98
C MET A 124 -1.79 -11.31 2.04
N LYS A 125 -1.31 -10.37 1.23
CA LYS A 125 -1.91 -9.04 1.04
C LYS A 125 -2.38 -8.92 -0.42
N HIS A 126 -3.51 -8.25 -0.64
CA HIS A 126 -4.03 -7.93 -1.96
C HIS A 126 -4.71 -6.56 -1.95
N GLY A 127 -4.20 -5.64 -2.75
CA GLY A 127 -4.91 -4.42 -3.15
C GLY A 127 -5.85 -4.78 -4.30
N VAL A 128 -7.16 -4.66 -4.06
CA VAL A 128 -8.17 -5.20 -4.97
C VAL A 128 -8.59 -4.18 -6.00
N GLU A 129 -8.76 -2.93 -5.59
CA GLU A 129 -9.25 -1.86 -6.44
C GLU A 129 -8.70 -0.53 -5.97
N GLY A 130 -8.31 0.30 -6.93
CA GLY A 130 -7.91 1.68 -6.75
C GLY A 130 -6.57 1.90 -6.04
N TYR A 131 -6.23 3.17 -5.91
CA TYR A 131 -4.96 3.64 -5.37
C TYR A 131 -5.20 4.65 -4.25
N SER A 132 -4.80 4.32 -3.02
CA SER A 132 -4.92 5.22 -1.88
C SER A 132 -3.91 6.36 -1.93
N SER A 133 -4.25 7.47 -1.27
CA SER A 133 -3.42 8.67 -1.20
C SER A 133 -2.06 8.46 -0.54
N ASP A 134 -1.92 7.44 0.31
CA ASP A 134 -0.72 7.12 1.09
C ASP A 134 0.03 5.87 0.60
N ASP A 135 -0.30 5.35 -0.58
CA ASP A 135 0.27 4.13 -1.18
C ASP A 135 0.00 2.83 -0.40
N ALA A 136 -0.85 2.85 0.63
CA ALA A 136 -1.16 1.66 1.41
C ALA A 136 -2.00 0.63 0.65
N LEU A 137 -2.86 1.10 -0.26
CA LEU A 137 -3.71 0.30 -1.13
C LEU A 137 -3.34 0.61 -2.58
N GLN A 138 -2.99 -0.43 -3.33
CA GLN A 138 -2.59 -0.33 -4.73
C GLN A 138 -3.23 -1.46 -5.50
N GLU A 139 -3.96 -1.12 -6.54
CA GLU A 139 -4.67 -2.07 -7.38
C GLU A 139 -3.74 -3.13 -7.96
N ASP A 140 -4.20 -4.38 -7.94
CA ASP A 140 -3.47 -5.57 -8.37
C ASP A 140 -2.17 -5.88 -7.61
N GLU A 141 -1.76 -5.06 -6.63
CA GLU A 141 -0.61 -5.40 -5.80
C GLU A 141 -0.92 -6.60 -4.91
N ARG A 142 -0.12 -7.64 -5.03
CA ARG A 142 -0.21 -8.85 -4.22
C ARG A 142 1.13 -9.16 -3.59
N SER A 143 1.12 -9.55 -2.34
CA SER A 143 2.32 -10.09 -1.69
C SER A 143 2.02 -11.38 -0.94
N LEU A 144 3.02 -12.27 -0.91
CA LEU A 144 2.99 -13.51 -0.17
C LEU A 144 4.22 -13.58 0.73
N GLY A 145 4.00 -13.52 2.02
CA GLY A 145 5.03 -13.64 3.05
C GLY A 145 5.01 -15.00 3.71
N LEU A 146 6.16 -15.64 3.78
CA LEU A 146 6.40 -16.86 4.54
C LEU A 146 7.33 -16.54 5.70
N GLY A 147 7.00 -17.00 6.90
CA GLY A 147 7.83 -16.82 8.08
C GLY A 147 8.02 -18.12 8.86
N LEU A 148 9.16 -18.26 9.50
CA LEU A 148 9.45 -19.34 10.43
C LEU A 148 10.17 -18.81 11.66
N GLY A 149 9.43 -18.66 12.76
CA GLY A 149 10.01 -18.41 14.07
C GLY A 149 10.46 -19.70 14.73
N MET A 150 11.63 -19.66 15.38
CA MET A 150 12.17 -20.74 16.17
C MET A 150 12.52 -20.23 17.57
N SER A 151 12.19 -20.97 18.61
CA SER A 151 12.56 -20.60 19.97
C SER A 151 13.02 -21.80 20.80
N TYR A 152 14.12 -21.60 21.52
CA TYR A 152 14.69 -22.57 22.46
C TYR A 152 15.20 -21.86 23.70
N LYS A 153 14.59 -22.11 24.86
CA LYS A 153 14.92 -21.42 26.12
C LYS A 153 14.88 -19.89 25.96
N LYS A 154 16.04 -19.23 26.00
CA LYS A 154 16.21 -17.78 25.86
C LYS A 154 16.67 -17.36 24.45
N LEU A 155 16.85 -18.32 23.55
CA LEU A 155 17.28 -18.07 22.17
C LEU A 155 16.06 -18.05 21.25
N SER A 156 16.01 -17.10 20.33
CA SER A 156 15.05 -17.05 19.23
C SER A 156 15.76 -16.72 17.92
N ALA A 157 15.24 -17.27 16.85
CA ALA A 157 15.64 -16.96 15.49
C ALA A 157 14.39 -16.87 14.63
N ASP A 158 14.38 -15.95 13.71
CA ASP A 158 13.29 -15.75 12.75
C ASP A 158 13.86 -15.72 11.34
N LEU A 159 13.22 -16.45 10.44
CA LEU A 159 13.47 -16.44 9.01
C LEU A 159 12.19 -15.98 8.31
N SER A 160 12.31 -15.06 7.36
CA SER A 160 11.17 -14.60 6.57
C SER A 160 11.58 -14.45 5.11
N TYR A 161 10.62 -14.69 4.24
CA TYR A 161 10.70 -14.45 2.81
C TYR A 161 9.39 -13.84 2.35
N THR A 162 9.45 -12.77 1.57
CA THR A 162 8.27 -12.12 0.99
C THR A 162 8.49 -11.92 -0.49
N THR A 163 7.52 -12.31 -1.28
CA THR A 163 7.48 -12.08 -2.73
C THR A 163 6.32 -11.15 -3.08
N TYR A 164 6.53 -10.33 -4.07
CA TYR A 164 5.55 -9.41 -4.62
C TYR A 164 5.28 -9.76 -6.07
N ASN A 165 4.06 -9.51 -6.56
CA ASN A 165 3.79 -9.60 -7.97
C ASN A 165 4.26 -8.33 -8.70
N ASP A 166 4.42 -8.43 -10.00
CA ASP A 166 4.72 -7.31 -10.89
C ASP A 166 3.41 -6.55 -11.23
N ALA A 167 2.94 -5.73 -10.29
CA ALA A 167 1.80 -4.84 -10.53
C ALA A 167 2.27 -3.57 -11.23
N LYS A 168 1.60 -3.17 -12.31
CA LYS A 168 2.04 -2.13 -13.27
C LYS A 168 2.42 -0.80 -12.61
N TYR A 169 1.71 -0.40 -11.57
CA TYR A 169 1.90 0.88 -10.87
C TYR A 169 2.32 0.71 -9.41
N SER A 170 2.79 -0.47 -9.02
CA SER A 170 3.25 -0.72 -7.66
C SER A 170 4.56 0.00 -7.37
N VAL A 171 4.65 0.62 -6.19
CA VAL A 171 5.90 1.22 -5.70
C VAL A 171 6.93 0.17 -5.23
N VAL A 172 6.52 -1.10 -5.16
CA VAL A 172 7.32 -2.22 -4.66
C VAL A 172 7.63 -3.22 -5.78
N ASN A 173 7.75 -2.76 -7.02
CA ASN A 173 7.98 -3.62 -8.18
C ASN A 173 9.06 -4.67 -7.92
N ASP A 174 8.66 -5.94 -8.08
CA ASP A 174 9.52 -7.13 -8.17
C ASP A 174 10.68 -7.15 -7.13
N ARG A 175 10.34 -6.97 -5.86
CA ARG A 175 11.31 -7.09 -4.76
C ARG A 175 11.04 -8.35 -3.96
N ASP A 176 11.94 -9.32 -4.10
CA ASP A 176 12.01 -10.51 -3.24
C ASP A 176 12.93 -10.22 -2.04
N TYR A 177 12.42 -10.38 -0.81
CA TYR A 177 13.16 -10.20 0.45
C TYR A 177 13.11 -11.45 1.33
#